data_69d9ab53d533adc1b070f3fecd02eab9
#
_entry.id   69d9ab53d533adc1b070f3fecd02eab9
#
_cell.length_a   1.000
_cell.length_b   1.000
_cell.length_c   1.000
_cell.angle_alpha   90.00
_cell.angle_beta   90.00
_cell.angle_gamma   90.00
#
_symmetry.space_group_name_H-M   'P 1'
#
loop_
_entity.id
_entity.type
_entity.pdbx_description
1 polymer ?
#
loop_
_entity_poly.entity_id
_entity_poly.type
_entity_poly.pdbx_seq_one_letter_code
_entity_poly.pdbx_strand_id
1 'polypeptide(L)'
;MEHARRIGLPVAFVRMLSESAFFNRATPFVRWIDGFEPHRNEMIFERSSPSCYACEPFSALMNQSRGGIVLAGFAGESSCLSTLIDAFHRNHKVTYLCDASASHALEEVPADEIHRTVSKISGLYGDVHETDDWIASTLPRKLGIGKNAGG
;
A
#
# COMPACT_ATOMS: atom_id res chain seq x y z
N MET A 1 1.31 4.80 8.23
CA MET A 1 -0.09 5.22 8.42
C MET A 1 -0.21 6.56 9.12
N GLU A 2 0.40 6.77 10.29
CA GLU A 2 0.29 8.01 11.06
C GLU A 2 0.62 9.27 10.25
N HIS A 3 1.64 9.21 9.40
CA HIS A 3 1.98 10.33 8.53
C HIS A 3 0.85 10.66 7.54
N ALA A 4 0.29 9.64 6.86
CA ALA A 4 -0.83 9.81 5.93
C ALA A 4 -2.04 10.48 6.62
N ARG A 5 -2.40 9.99 7.81
CA ARG A 5 -3.46 10.57 8.64
C ARG A 5 -3.20 12.03 8.96
N ARG A 6 -1.97 12.34 9.37
CA ARG A 6 -1.56 13.71 9.77
C ARG A 6 -1.61 14.71 8.61
N ILE A 7 -1.29 14.28 7.39
CA ILE A 7 -1.34 15.14 6.20
C ILE A 7 -2.70 15.09 5.47
N GLY A 8 -3.68 14.38 6.03
CA GLY A 8 -5.04 14.30 5.50
C GLY A 8 -5.20 13.43 4.26
N LEU A 9 -4.28 12.49 4.01
CA LEU A 9 -4.46 11.51 2.95
C LEU A 9 -5.51 10.47 3.38
N PRO A 10 -6.46 10.12 2.50
CA PRO A 10 -7.38 9.02 2.75
C PRO A 10 -6.61 7.72 2.99
N VAL A 11 -7.00 6.99 4.03
CA VAL A 11 -6.43 5.66 4.34
C VAL A 11 -7.47 4.60 4.04
N ALA A 12 -7.03 3.55 3.37
CA ALA A 12 -7.86 2.40 3.04
C ALA A 12 -7.19 1.11 3.53
N PHE A 13 -7.97 0.29 4.19
CA PHE A 13 -7.56 -1.03 4.62
C PHE A 13 -8.17 -2.08 3.69
N VAL A 14 -7.34 -2.97 3.19
CA VAL A 14 -7.79 -4.04 2.31
C VAL A 14 -7.37 -5.37 2.90
N ARG A 15 -8.34 -6.26 3.11
CA ARG A 15 -8.05 -7.61 3.60
C ARG A 15 -8.65 -8.67 2.69
N MET A 16 -8.03 -9.85 2.73
CA MET A 16 -8.54 -11.01 2.01
C MET A 16 -9.59 -11.71 2.86
N LEU A 17 -10.75 -11.95 2.27
CA LEU A 17 -11.78 -12.83 2.81
C LEU A 17 -12.16 -13.85 1.73
N SER A 18 -12.21 -15.11 2.10
CA SER A 18 -12.64 -16.20 1.22
C SER A 18 -13.41 -17.25 2.01
N GLU A 19 -14.04 -18.16 1.33
CA GLU A 19 -14.70 -19.33 1.95
C GLU A 19 -13.70 -20.41 2.42
N SER A 20 -12.39 -20.14 2.32
CA SER A 20 -11.34 -21.05 2.76
C SER A 20 -11.35 -21.23 4.28
N ALA A 21 -10.76 -22.32 4.74
CA ALA A 21 -10.64 -22.63 6.17
C ALA A 21 -9.83 -21.57 6.94
N PHE A 22 -8.97 -20.80 6.26
CA PHE A 22 -8.06 -19.84 6.90
C PHE A 22 -8.55 -18.38 6.82
N PHE A 23 -9.17 -17.98 5.73
CA PHE A 23 -9.50 -16.57 5.46
C PHE A 23 -11.00 -16.26 5.55
N ASN A 24 -11.76 -17.04 6.31
CA ASN A 24 -13.17 -16.75 6.59
C ASN A 24 -13.31 -15.89 7.86
N ARG A 25 -14.46 -15.23 8.02
CA ARG A 25 -14.73 -14.29 9.13
C ARG A 25 -14.66 -14.92 10.54
N ALA A 26 -14.74 -16.24 10.65
CA ALA A 26 -14.71 -16.95 11.93
C ALA A 26 -13.28 -17.21 12.43
N THR A 27 -12.26 -17.00 11.60
CA THR A 27 -10.87 -17.29 11.96
C THR A 27 -10.15 -16.04 12.49
N PRO A 28 -9.12 -16.22 13.34
CA PRO A 28 -8.30 -15.11 13.80
C PRO A 28 -7.45 -14.47 12.71
N PHE A 29 -7.20 -15.16 11.58
CA PHE A 29 -6.34 -14.69 10.49
C PHE A 29 -6.89 -13.49 9.71
N VAL A 30 -8.17 -13.17 9.86
CA VAL A 30 -8.80 -12.00 9.23
C VAL A 30 -8.96 -10.82 10.19
N ARG A 31 -8.47 -10.94 11.41
CA ARG A 31 -8.44 -9.81 12.36
C ARG A 31 -7.39 -8.80 11.92
N TRP A 32 -7.63 -7.55 12.29
CA TRP A 32 -6.62 -6.52 12.15
C TRP A 32 -5.46 -6.82 13.10
N ILE A 33 -4.26 -6.47 12.67
CA ILE A 33 -3.07 -6.54 13.52
C ILE A 33 -3.19 -5.45 14.59
N ASP A 34 -2.90 -5.77 15.84
CA ASP A 34 -2.96 -4.84 16.95
C ASP A 34 -2.14 -3.58 16.65
N GLY A 35 -2.74 -2.41 16.81
CA GLY A 35 -2.15 -1.11 16.48
C GLY A 35 -2.28 -0.72 15.00
N PHE A 36 -2.85 -1.58 14.16
CA PHE A 36 -3.10 -1.33 12.74
C PHE A 36 -4.58 -1.39 12.39
N GLU A 37 -5.45 -1.15 13.35
CA GLU A 37 -6.90 -1.14 13.12
C GLU A 37 -7.32 0.11 12.35
N PRO A 38 -8.33 0.00 11.47
CA PRO A 38 -8.89 1.15 10.80
C PRO A 38 -9.63 2.07 11.80
N HIS A 39 -9.49 3.37 11.61
CA HIS A 39 -10.30 4.36 12.30
C HIS A 39 -11.73 4.39 11.71
N ARG A 40 -12.70 4.97 12.46
CA ARG A 40 -14.13 4.99 12.08
C ARG A 40 -14.42 5.65 10.72
N ASN A 41 -13.57 6.56 10.29
CA ASN A 41 -13.70 7.31 9.05
C ASN A 41 -12.80 6.79 7.92
N GLU A 42 -12.14 5.66 8.11
CA GLU A 42 -11.27 5.05 7.10
C GLU A 42 -12.00 3.98 6.31
N MET A 43 -11.57 3.80 5.09
CA MET A 43 -12.19 2.85 4.17
C MET A 43 -11.73 1.43 4.46
N ILE A 44 -12.66 0.49 4.39
CA ILE A 44 -12.37 -0.95 4.51
C ILE A 44 -12.88 -1.63 3.26
N PHE A 45 -12.01 -2.36 2.58
CA PHE A 45 -12.34 -3.18 1.43
C PHE A 45 -12.02 -4.64 1.70
N GLU A 46 -12.88 -5.51 1.20
CA GLU A 46 -12.72 -6.96 1.32
C GLU A 46 -12.67 -7.58 -0.07
N ARG A 47 -11.74 -8.48 -0.28
CA ARG A 47 -11.49 -9.13 -1.56
C ARG A 47 -11.30 -10.63 -1.40
N SER A 48 -11.54 -11.40 -2.45
CA SER A 48 -11.38 -12.86 -2.48
C SER A 48 -10.16 -13.33 -3.27
N SER A 49 -9.44 -12.43 -3.91
CA SER A 49 -8.22 -12.73 -4.68
C SER A 49 -7.09 -11.74 -4.38
N PRO A 50 -5.84 -12.01 -4.80
CA PRO A 50 -4.68 -11.24 -4.36
C PRO A 50 -4.72 -9.75 -4.66
N SER A 51 -5.20 -9.32 -5.81
CA SER A 51 -5.24 -7.90 -6.17
C SER A 51 -6.33 -7.13 -5.43
N CYS A 52 -6.05 -5.91 -4.99
CA CYS A 52 -7.06 -4.98 -4.46
C CYS A 52 -8.14 -4.66 -5.49
N TYR A 53 -7.81 -4.67 -6.78
CA TYR A 53 -8.74 -4.43 -7.87
C TYR A 53 -9.79 -5.54 -8.06
N ALA A 54 -9.63 -6.69 -7.42
CA ALA A 54 -10.66 -7.72 -7.34
C ALA A 54 -11.85 -7.31 -6.45
N CYS A 55 -11.69 -6.26 -5.64
CA CYS A 55 -12.78 -5.62 -4.91
C CYS A 55 -13.40 -4.55 -5.83
N GLU A 56 -14.63 -4.76 -6.28
CA GLU A 56 -15.29 -3.83 -7.19
C GLU A 56 -15.40 -2.40 -6.62
N PRO A 57 -15.80 -2.18 -5.36
CA PRO A 57 -15.83 -0.84 -4.76
C PRO A 57 -14.46 -0.14 -4.76
N PHE A 58 -13.36 -0.88 -4.52
CA PHE A 58 -12.01 -0.32 -4.62
C PHE A 58 -11.68 0.06 -6.06
N SER A 59 -11.95 -0.83 -7.01
CA SER A 59 -11.72 -0.60 -8.44
C SER A 59 -12.50 0.62 -8.95
N ALA A 60 -13.78 0.75 -8.56
CA ALA A 60 -14.62 1.89 -8.91
C ALA A 60 -14.07 3.21 -8.33
N LEU A 61 -13.63 3.20 -7.08
CA LEU A 61 -12.99 4.35 -6.44
C LEU A 61 -11.75 4.79 -7.20
N MET A 62 -10.87 3.85 -7.56
CA MET A 62 -9.64 4.15 -8.28
C MET A 62 -9.90 4.67 -9.69
N ASN A 63 -10.89 4.14 -10.39
CA ASN A 63 -11.28 4.61 -11.74
C ASN A 63 -11.83 6.06 -11.72
N GLN A 64 -12.42 6.49 -10.60
CA GLN A 64 -12.91 7.86 -10.41
C GLN A 64 -11.81 8.81 -9.90
N SER A 65 -10.78 8.26 -9.27
CA SER A 65 -9.65 9.03 -8.76
C SER A 65 -8.68 9.38 -9.87
N ARG A 66 -8.21 10.62 -9.90
CA ARG A 66 -7.09 11.03 -10.76
C ARG A 66 -5.73 10.94 -10.07
N GLY A 67 -5.73 10.55 -8.81
CA GLY A 67 -4.54 10.39 -7.98
C GLY A 67 -3.89 9.02 -8.13
N GLY A 68 -2.74 8.88 -7.50
CA GLY A 68 -2.10 7.60 -7.29
C GLY A 68 -2.46 7.01 -5.93
N ILE A 69 -1.98 5.81 -5.68
CA ILE A 69 -2.05 5.16 -4.36
C ILE A 69 -0.65 4.95 -3.80
N VAL A 70 -0.55 5.00 -2.49
CA VAL A 70 0.62 4.53 -1.75
C VAL A 70 0.26 3.17 -1.19
N LEU A 71 1.02 2.17 -1.56
CA LEU A 71 0.76 0.77 -1.26
C LEU A 71 1.78 0.24 -0.27
N ALA A 72 1.31 -0.36 0.79
CA ALA A 72 2.13 -1.05 1.80
C ALA A 72 1.36 -2.24 2.35
N GLY A 73 2.06 -3.22 2.90
CA GLY A 73 1.43 -4.33 3.62
C GLY A 73 1.98 -5.70 3.26
N PHE A 74 1.14 -6.70 3.47
CA PHE A 74 1.45 -8.11 3.38
C PHE A 74 0.39 -8.85 2.54
N ALA A 75 0.75 -9.71 1.60
CA ALA A 75 2.08 -10.17 1.23
C ALA A 75 2.60 -9.48 -0.03
N GLY A 76 3.88 -9.11 0.00
CA GLY A 76 4.54 -8.39 -1.10
C GLY A 76 4.50 -9.16 -2.41
N GLU A 77 4.88 -10.45 -2.40
CA GLU A 77 4.96 -11.34 -3.55
C GLU A 77 3.59 -11.70 -4.17
N SER A 78 2.53 -11.48 -3.42
CA SER A 78 1.18 -11.84 -3.82
C SER A 78 0.30 -10.59 -3.93
N SER A 79 -0.17 -10.07 -2.81
CA SER A 79 -1.16 -9.00 -2.77
C SER A 79 -0.63 -7.68 -3.30
N CYS A 80 0.57 -7.28 -2.91
CA CYS A 80 1.14 -6.00 -3.35
C CYS A 80 1.52 -6.06 -4.83
N LEU A 81 2.23 -7.10 -5.25
CA LEU A 81 2.66 -7.24 -6.65
C LEU A 81 1.47 -7.36 -7.61
N SER A 82 0.45 -8.16 -7.27
CA SER A 82 -0.77 -8.26 -8.09
C SER A 82 -1.49 -6.93 -8.22
N THR A 83 -1.56 -6.16 -7.13
CA THR A 83 -2.19 -4.83 -7.14
C THR A 83 -1.39 -3.83 -7.99
N LEU A 84 -0.05 -3.87 -7.91
CA LEU A 84 0.83 -3.05 -8.75
C LEU A 84 0.65 -3.33 -10.24
N ILE A 85 0.63 -4.60 -10.62
CA ILE A 85 0.44 -5.03 -12.02
C ILE A 85 -0.93 -4.57 -12.54
N ASP A 86 -1.98 -4.80 -11.77
CA ASP A 86 -3.33 -4.35 -12.14
C ASP A 86 -3.44 -2.82 -12.25
N ALA A 87 -2.82 -2.09 -11.35
CA ALA A 87 -2.75 -0.63 -11.39
C ALA A 87 -2.04 -0.13 -12.65
N PHE A 88 -0.88 -0.74 -12.97
CA PHE A 88 -0.11 -0.41 -14.16
C PHE A 88 -0.93 -0.56 -15.45
N HIS A 89 -1.63 -1.70 -15.60
CA HIS A 89 -2.48 -1.94 -16.77
C HIS A 89 -3.71 -1.00 -16.85
N ARG A 90 -4.08 -0.38 -15.74
CA ARG A 90 -5.16 0.61 -15.66
C ARG A 90 -4.66 2.05 -15.73
N ASN A 91 -3.37 2.27 -15.94
CA ASN A 91 -2.70 3.58 -15.91
C ASN A 91 -2.88 4.33 -14.58
N HIS A 92 -3.02 3.61 -13.47
CA HIS A 92 -3.01 4.18 -12.13
C HIS A 92 -1.58 4.21 -11.61
N LYS A 93 -1.20 5.33 -10.98
CA LYS A 93 0.12 5.46 -10.36
C LYS A 93 0.14 4.78 -9.00
N VAL A 94 1.22 4.06 -8.72
CA VAL A 94 1.44 3.42 -7.41
C VAL A 94 2.83 3.76 -6.90
N THR A 95 2.90 4.17 -5.65
CA THR A 95 4.13 4.22 -4.86
C THR A 95 4.11 3.04 -3.89
N TYR A 96 5.03 2.11 -4.06
CA TYR A 96 5.18 0.95 -3.18
C TYR A 96 6.21 1.24 -2.09
N LEU A 97 5.81 1.11 -0.84
CA LEU A 97 6.70 1.27 0.31
C LEU A 97 7.32 -0.08 0.68
N CYS A 98 8.54 -0.30 0.25
CA CYS A 98 9.18 -1.60 0.38
C CYS A 98 9.53 -1.97 1.82
N ASP A 99 9.93 -1.01 2.65
CA ASP A 99 10.24 -1.21 4.07
C ASP A 99 8.99 -1.29 4.98
N ALA A 100 7.83 -0.86 4.47
CA ALA A 100 6.52 -1.00 5.12
C ALA A 100 5.74 -2.21 4.60
N SER A 101 6.40 -3.11 3.90
CA SER A 101 5.83 -4.33 3.32
C SER A 101 6.72 -5.53 3.64
N ALA A 102 6.16 -6.73 3.52
CA ALA A 102 6.90 -7.96 3.75
C ALA A 102 6.36 -9.08 2.86
N SER A 103 7.12 -10.14 2.71
CA SER A 103 6.79 -11.33 1.90
C SER A 103 6.87 -12.60 2.76
N HIS A 104 6.30 -13.69 2.25
CA HIS A 104 6.53 -15.02 2.82
C HIS A 104 7.82 -15.63 2.27
N ALA A 105 8.35 -16.60 2.99
CA ALA A 105 9.28 -17.57 2.38
C ALA A 105 8.51 -18.41 1.37
N LEU A 106 9.15 -18.73 0.26
CA LEU A 106 8.59 -19.61 -0.77
C LEU A 106 9.53 -20.81 -0.95
N GLU A 107 9.01 -21.97 -0.63
CA GLU A 107 9.80 -23.20 -0.62
C GLU A 107 11.09 -23.02 0.20
N GLU A 108 12.24 -23.14 -0.43
CA GLU A 108 13.56 -23.04 0.20
C GLU A 108 14.13 -21.60 0.17
N VAL A 109 13.41 -20.65 -0.45
CA VAL A 109 13.86 -19.26 -0.55
C VAL A 109 13.37 -18.45 0.64
N PRO A 110 14.26 -17.84 1.42
CA PRO A 110 13.90 -17.06 2.60
C PRO A 110 13.04 -15.83 2.28
N ALA A 111 12.20 -15.43 3.23
CA ALA A 111 11.25 -14.32 3.09
C ALA A 111 11.91 -12.99 2.69
N ASP A 112 13.08 -12.70 3.23
CA ASP A 112 13.83 -11.47 2.93
C ASP A 112 14.41 -11.46 1.51
N GLU A 113 14.79 -12.61 0.98
CA GLU A 113 15.25 -12.75 -0.41
C GLU A 113 14.09 -12.60 -1.39
N ILE A 114 12.94 -13.23 -1.08
CA ILE A 114 11.71 -13.04 -1.84
C ILE A 114 11.33 -11.57 -1.83
N HIS A 115 11.30 -10.93 -0.65
CA HIS A 115 10.90 -9.54 -0.52
C HIS A 115 11.81 -8.58 -1.29
N ARG A 116 13.13 -8.81 -1.24
CA ARG A 116 14.11 -8.04 -2.02
C ARG A 116 13.90 -8.17 -3.52
N THR A 117 13.58 -9.37 -3.98
CA THR A 117 13.30 -9.65 -5.39
C THR A 117 12.00 -8.98 -5.82
N VAL A 118 10.94 -9.12 -5.03
CA VAL A 118 9.64 -8.47 -5.27
C VAL A 118 9.78 -6.95 -5.34
N SER A 119 10.53 -6.35 -4.43
CA SER A 119 10.76 -4.90 -4.42
C SER A 119 11.43 -4.42 -5.71
N LYS A 120 12.38 -5.19 -6.26
CA LYS A 120 12.99 -4.89 -7.57
C LYS A 120 12.01 -5.04 -8.72
N ILE A 121 11.21 -6.11 -8.74
CA ILE A 121 10.19 -6.34 -9.77
C ILE A 121 9.13 -5.24 -9.72
N SER A 122 8.74 -4.80 -8.53
CA SER A 122 7.76 -3.73 -8.33
C SER A 122 8.14 -2.43 -9.04
N GLY A 123 9.44 -2.14 -9.16
CA GLY A 123 9.95 -1.00 -9.92
C GLY A 123 9.66 -1.02 -11.43
N LEU A 124 9.20 -2.13 -11.97
CA LEU A 124 8.74 -2.22 -13.37
C LEU A 124 7.30 -1.71 -13.53
N TYR A 125 6.53 -1.63 -12.44
CA TYR A 125 5.09 -1.36 -12.45
C TYR A 125 4.70 -0.10 -11.67
N GLY A 126 5.61 0.45 -10.87
CA GLY A 126 5.37 1.65 -10.07
C GLY A 126 6.65 2.21 -9.47
N ASP A 127 6.51 3.27 -8.69
CA ASP A 127 7.63 3.84 -7.94
C ASP A 127 7.85 3.05 -6.65
N VAL A 128 9.11 2.73 -6.34
CA VAL A 128 9.48 2.02 -5.09
C VAL A 128 10.25 2.98 -4.20
N HIS A 129 9.78 3.16 -2.98
CA HIS A 129 10.39 4.05 -2.00
C HIS A 129 10.51 3.35 -0.64
N GLU A 130 11.45 3.83 0.16
CA GLU A 130 11.41 3.63 1.61
C GLU A 130 10.45 4.64 2.25
N THR A 131 9.91 4.28 3.41
CA THR A 131 8.92 5.11 4.12
C THR A 131 9.43 6.50 4.42
N ASP A 132 10.68 6.64 4.86
CA ASP A 132 11.27 7.94 5.20
C ASP A 132 11.41 8.84 3.98
N ASP A 133 11.80 8.31 2.83
CA ASP A 133 11.89 9.05 1.57
C ASP A 133 10.52 9.55 1.11
N TRP A 134 9.52 8.68 1.21
CA TRP A 134 8.15 9.06 0.90
C TRP A 134 7.63 10.15 1.84
N ILE A 135 7.85 10.01 3.15
CA ILE A 135 7.49 11.03 4.15
C ILE A 135 8.15 12.36 3.81
N ALA A 136 9.45 12.35 3.53
CA ALA A 136 10.20 13.56 3.18
C ALA A 136 9.65 14.25 1.91
N SER A 137 9.24 13.46 0.91
CA SER A 137 8.68 13.97 -0.35
C SER A 137 7.31 14.63 -0.20
N THR A 138 6.56 14.26 0.83
CA THR A 138 5.19 14.73 1.09
C THR A 138 5.11 15.82 2.16
N LEU A 139 6.23 16.18 2.79
CA LEU A 139 6.29 17.33 3.68
C LEU A 139 6.14 18.63 2.88
N PRO A 140 5.38 19.63 3.38
CA PRO A 140 5.31 20.93 2.73
C PRO A 140 6.73 21.53 2.67
N ARG A 141 7.18 21.86 1.46
CA ARG A 141 8.43 22.63 1.29
C ARG A 141 8.31 23.90 2.10
N LYS A 142 9.19 24.10 3.09
CA LYS A 142 9.34 25.41 3.73
C LYS A 142 9.66 26.40 2.63
N LEU A 143 8.71 27.27 2.30
CA LEU A 143 8.99 28.45 1.48
C LEU A 143 10.13 29.18 2.17
N GLY A 144 11.30 29.19 1.55
CA GLY A 144 12.43 29.97 2.03
C GLY A 144 11.99 31.40 2.09
N ILE A 145 11.85 31.92 3.30
CA ILE A 145 11.70 33.36 3.52
C ILE A 145 13.02 33.95 3.05
N GLY A 146 13.01 34.44 1.81
CA GLY A 146 14.10 35.23 1.29
C GLY A 146 14.32 36.40 2.25
N LYS A 147 15.41 36.39 2.98
CA LYS A 147 15.92 37.58 3.64
C LYS A 147 16.30 38.55 2.52
N ASN A 148 15.37 39.43 2.18
CA ASN A 148 15.76 40.69 1.52
C ASN A 148 16.59 41.48 2.55
N ALA A 149 17.90 41.33 2.44
CA ALA A 149 18.81 42.28 3.02
C ALA A 149 18.66 43.55 2.20
N GLY A 150 17.93 44.50 2.72
CA GLY A 150 18.00 45.86 2.26
C GLY A 150 19.37 46.42 2.59
N GLY A 151 20.03 46.92 1.61
CA GLY A 151 21.12 47.87 1.67
C GLY A 151 20.65 49.21 1.11
#